data_0a4e0b843a1becf3d30165dd0e83acae
#
_entry.id   0a4e0b843a1becf3d30165dd0e83acae
#
_cell.length_a   1.000
_cell.length_b   1.000
_cell.length_c   1.000
_cell.angle_alpha   90.00
_cell.angle_beta   90.00
_cell.angle_gamma   90.00
#
_symmetry.space_group_name_H-M   'P 1'
#
loop_
_entity.id
_entity.type
_entity.pdbx_description
1 polymer ?
#
loop_
_entity_poly.entity_id
_entity_poly.type
_entity_poly.pdbx_seq_one_letter_code
_entity_poly.pdbx_strand_id
1 'polypeptide(L)'
;PNSISTDDFHFITKMMYSARMNHEWIEREIDHILIIKADVELNINDNEVSDVKWVSEEELESMLVSEDLSDGEIAPWFRCIASRIMTEEWWSSQDDLAKIAKLKDDLIHDMGDVSHMLTYATGAGLSTSIMEVKPLVEKRISDSLCASKHSRLSDAMMHLIEGGGKRLRATLPWLVGKAVGDSHSGLLDIGAAIEIVHNFTLVHDDIMDDDDTRRGLNAVHIEYGLPTAINAGDAMLAIAFERLVGAKGLDHKDVGAMVNRLAWMVRRV
;
A
#
# COMPACT_ATOMS: atom_id res chain seq x y z
N PRO A 1 -21.45 -1.29 37.53
CA PRO A 1 -21.49 -1.60 36.12
C PRO A 1 -22.10 -2.99 35.99
N ASN A 2 -23.24 -3.09 35.25
CA ASN A 2 -23.86 -4.38 34.96
C ASN A 2 -22.91 -5.14 34.03
N SER A 3 -22.54 -6.35 34.40
CA SER A 3 -21.74 -7.21 33.51
C SER A 3 -22.64 -7.60 32.32
N ILE A 4 -22.16 -7.27 31.10
CA ILE A 4 -22.82 -7.70 29.87
C ILE A 4 -22.70 -9.21 29.75
N SER A 5 -23.83 -9.87 29.48
CA SER A 5 -23.93 -11.29 29.19
C SER A 5 -24.09 -11.52 27.68
N THR A 6 -23.78 -12.71 27.22
CA THR A 6 -24.09 -13.14 25.85
C THR A 6 -25.57 -13.08 25.52
N ASP A 7 -26.45 -13.20 26.54
CA ASP A 7 -27.88 -13.13 26.38
C ASP A 7 -28.42 -11.70 26.14
N ASP A 8 -27.57 -10.68 26.35
CA ASP A 8 -27.92 -9.29 26.09
C ASP A 8 -27.77 -8.91 24.60
N PHE A 9 -27.13 -9.78 23.83
CA PHE A 9 -26.96 -9.57 22.39
C PHE A 9 -28.15 -10.11 21.60
N HIS A 10 -28.67 -9.29 20.72
CA HIS A 10 -29.79 -9.66 19.83
C HIS A 10 -29.25 -9.93 18.43
N PHE A 11 -29.40 -11.16 17.95
CA PHE A 11 -29.08 -11.55 16.60
C PHE A 11 -30.06 -10.89 15.60
N ILE A 12 -29.56 -10.26 14.55
CA ILE A 12 -30.34 -9.61 13.51
C ILE A 12 -30.33 -10.43 12.23
N THR A 13 -29.16 -10.65 11.64
CA THR A 13 -29.03 -11.35 10.36
C THR A 13 -27.61 -11.83 10.13
N LYS A 14 -27.36 -12.46 8.97
CA LYS A 14 -26.03 -12.82 8.48
C LYS A 14 -25.76 -12.09 7.19
N MET A 15 -24.52 -11.66 7.02
CA MET A 15 -24.04 -11.00 5.82
C MET A 15 -22.81 -11.72 5.28
N MET A 16 -22.80 -12.05 4.01
CA MET A 16 -21.64 -12.61 3.31
C MET A 16 -21.11 -11.57 2.33
N TYR A 17 -19.80 -11.39 2.33
CA TYR A 17 -19.14 -10.49 1.40
C TYR A 17 -17.78 -11.05 0.96
N SER A 18 -17.25 -10.47 -0.10
CA SER A 18 -15.87 -10.62 -0.54
C SER A 18 -15.28 -9.26 -0.74
N ALA A 19 -14.13 -8.99 -0.10
CA ALA A 19 -13.41 -7.73 -0.24
C ALA A 19 -11.94 -7.99 -0.58
N ARG A 20 -11.46 -7.41 -1.68
CA ARG A 20 -10.04 -7.45 -2.01
C ARG A 20 -9.30 -6.39 -1.20
N MET A 21 -8.65 -6.80 -0.12
CA MET A 21 -7.95 -5.90 0.80
C MET A 21 -6.63 -5.38 0.20
N ASN A 22 -5.98 -6.18 -0.66
CA ASN A 22 -4.78 -5.79 -1.43
C ASN A 22 -4.56 -6.76 -2.60
N HIS A 23 -3.40 -6.70 -3.27
CA HIS A 23 -3.09 -7.58 -4.41
C HIS A 23 -3.00 -9.07 -4.06
N GLU A 24 -2.75 -9.41 -2.81
CA GLU A 24 -2.50 -10.78 -2.34
C GLU A 24 -3.62 -11.32 -1.46
N TRP A 25 -4.45 -10.43 -0.86
CA TRP A 25 -5.47 -10.80 0.10
C TRP A 25 -6.87 -10.48 -0.38
N ILE A 26 -7.72 -11.51 -0.36
CA ILE A 26 -9.17 -11.39 -0.50
C ILE A 26 -9.76 -11.92 0.79
N GLU A 27 -10.49 -11.09 1.50
CA GLU A 27 -11.29 -11.47 2.64
C GLU A 27 -12.65 -11.96 2.11
N ARG A 28 -13.09 -13.09 2.61
CA ARG A 28 -14.42 -13.63 2.29
C ARG A 28 -14.98 -14.26 3.54
N GLU A 29 -15.99 -13.63 4.09
CA GLU A 29 -16.53 -13.96 5.41
C GLU A 29 -18.06 -14.00 5.41
N ILE A 30 -18.60 -14.65 6.46
CA ILE A 30 -20.01 -14.59 6.83
C ILE A 30 -20.07 -14.00 8.23
N ASP A 31 -20.50 -12.75 8.31
CA ASP A 31 -20.63 -12.04 9.55
C ASP A 31 -22.02 -12.27 10.17
N HIS A 32 -22.05 -12.51 11.46
CA HIS A 32 -23.28 -12.52 12.24
C HIS A 32 -23.47 -11.15 12.85
N ILE A 33 -24.53 -10.46 12.45
CA ILE A 33 -24.81 -9.12 12.92
C ILE A 33 -25.61 -9.22 14.22
N LEU A 34 -25.00 -8.73 15.28
CA LEU A 34 -25.53 -8.72 16.62
C LEU A 34 -25.64 -7.27 17.10
N ILE A 35 -26.68 -6.94 17.84
CA ILE A 35 -26.82 -5.65 18.50
C ILE A 35 -27.04 -5.81 20.00
N ILE A 36 -26.59 -4.81 20.72
CA ILE A 36 -26.83 -4.69 22.16
C ILE A 36 -27.23 -3.25 22.48
N LYS A 37 -28.16 -3.09 23.40
CA LYS A 37 -28.49 -1.78 23.98
C LYS A 37 -28.08 -1.79 25.44
N ALA A 38 -26.99 -1.13 25.77
CA ALA A 38 -26.45 -1.07 27.11
C ALA A 38 -25.63 0.19 27.33
N ASP A 39 -25.64 0.71 28.56
CA ASP A 39 -24.66 1.68 29.01
C ASP A 39 -23.39 0.93 29.38
N VAL A 40 -22.32 1.12 28.61
CA VAL A 40 -21.08 0.36 28.76
C VAL A 40 -19.90 1.26 29.04
N GLU A 41 -19.03 0.79 29.93
CA GLU A 41 -17.67 1.31 30.04
C GLU A 41 -16.77 0.46 29.12
N LEU A 42 -16.18 1.09 28.11
CA LEU A 42 -15.37 0.40 27.12
C LEU A 42 -13.96 0.22 27.64
N ASN A 43 -13.48 -1.02 27.60
CA ASN A 43 -12.07 -1.35 27.79
C ASN A 43 -11.55 -1.99 26.50
N ILE A 44 -10.97 -1.16 25.62
CA ILE A 44 -10.52 -1.60 24.30
C ILE A 44 -9.21 -2.39 24.40
N ASN A 45 -9.06 -3.35 23.50
CA ASN A 45 -7.80 -4.04 23.26
C ASN A 45 -7.01 -3.26 22.20
N ASP A 46 -5.98 -2.55 22.61
CA ASP A 46 -5.14 -1.70 21.74
C ASP A 46 -4.47 -2.46 20.58
N ASN A 47 -4.42 -3.80 20.63
CA ASN A 47 -3.91 -4.62 19.54
C ASN A 47 -4.94 -4.86 18.42
N GLU A 48 -6.23 -4.64 18.70
CA GLU A 48 -7.32 -4.92 17.76
C GLU A 48 -8.15 -3.68 17.43
N VAL A 49 -8.27 -2.73 18.38
CA VAL A 49 -9.09 -1.53 18.24
C VAL A 49 -8.24 -0.31 18.55
N SER A 50 -8.01 0.53 17.57
CA SER A 50 -7.17 1.73 17.70
C SER A 50 -7.91 2.89 18.37
N ASP A 51 -9.22 3.01 18.16
CA ASP A 51 -10.04 4.08 18.72
C ASP A 51 -11.52 3.71 18.75
N VAL A 52 -12.32 4.44 19.53
CA VAL A 52 -13.77 4.27 19.64
C VAL A 52 -14.44 5.64 19.65
N LYS A 53 -15.49 5.78 18.86
CA LYS A 53 -16.28 7.00 18.77
C LYS A 53 -17.77 6.68 18.93
N TRP A 54 -18.46 7.46 19.75
CA TRP A 54 -19.92 7.48 19.81
C TRP A 54 -20.44 8.44 18.74
N VAL A 55 -21.36 7.97 17.92
CA VAL A 55 -21.91 8.74 16.80
C VAL A 55 -23.43 8.73 16.82
N SER A 56 -24.04 9.84 16.43
CA SER A 56 -25.48 9.91 16.13
C SER A 56 -25.75 9.38 14.71
N GLU A 57 -27.05 9.22 14.38
CA GLU A 57 -27.47 8.89 13.00
C GLU A 57 -26.91 9.88 11.98
N GLU A 58 -27.10 11.19 12.23
CA GLU A 58 -26.66 12.28 11.34
C GLU A 58 -25.13 12.30 11.18
N GLU A 59 -24.38 12.05 12.27
CA GLU A 59 -22.93 11.95 12.22
C GLU A 59 -22.49 10.75 11.42
N LEU A 60 -23.11 9.58 11.60
CA LEU A 60 -22.79 8.38 10.84
C LEU A 60 -23.10 8.55 9.36
N GLU A 61 -24.26 9.12 9.00
CA GLU A 61 -24.59 9.44 7.60
C GLU A 61 -23.55 10.37 6.97
N SER A 62 -23.15 11.41 7.72
CA SER A 62 -22.07 12.32 7.27
C SER A 62 -20.75 11.59 7.04
N MET A 63 -20.37 10.70 7.95
CA MET A 63 -19.14 9.89 7.82
C MET A 63 -19.20 8.91 6.64
N LEU A 64 -20.36 8.33 6.35
CA LEU A 64 -20.54 7.40 5.23
C LEU A 64 -20.41 8.08 3.86
N VAL A 65 -20.73 9.38 3.77
CA VAL A 65 -20.68 10.16 2.54
C VAL A 65 -19.37 10.96 2.41
N SER A 66 -18.70 11.24 3.53
CA SER A 66 -17.49 12.06 3.56
C SER A 66 -16.32 11.36 2.87
N GLU A 67 -15.58 12.12 2.07
CA GLU A 67 -14.25 11.74 1.57
C GLU A 67 -13.13 12.14 2.55
N ASP A 68 -13.46 12.84 3.63
CA ASP A 68 -12.52 13.24 4.67
C ASP A 68 -12.27 12.08 5.64
N LEU A 69 -11.04 11.61 5.66
CA LEU A 69 -10.58 10.49 6.48
C LEU A 69 -9.97 10.95 7.81
N SER A 70 -10.12 12.22 8.19
CA SER A 70 -9.58 12.76 9.45
C SER A 70 -10.11 12.04 10.68
N ASP A 71 -11.32 11.51 10.61
CA ASP A 71 -11.99 10.74 11.67
C ASP A 71 -11.78 9.20 11.54
N GLY A 72 -10.93 8.76 10.61
CA GLY A 72 -10.68 7.36 10.31
C GLY A 72 -11.50 6.82 9.14
N GLU A 73 -11.21 5.60 8.74
CA GLU A 73 -11.86 4.95 7.61
C GLU A 73 -12.95 3.98 8.07
N ILE A 74 -14.07 4.00 7.37
CA ILE A 74 -15.15 3.05 7.58
C ILE A 74 -14.91 1.80 6.72
N ALA A 75 -14.78 0.66 7.37
CA ALA A 75 -14.58 -0.62 6.72
C ALA A 75 -15.70 -0.95 5.71
N PRO A 76 -15.40 -1.61 4.58
CA PRO A 76 -16.39 -1.95 3.56
C PRO A 76 -17.56 -2.76 4.09
N TRP A 77 -17.29 -3.73 4.95
CA TRP A 77 -18.32 -4.54 5.58
C TRP A 77 -19.24 -3.70 6.46
N PHE A 78 -18.71 -2.69 7.20
CA PHE A 78 -19.55 -1.80 7.98
C PHE A 78 -20.41 -0.89 7.08
N ARG A 79 -19.91 -0.46 5.93
CA ARG A 79 -20.72 0.26 4.93
C ARG A 79 -21.88 -0.59 4.43
N CYS A 80 -21.66 -1.90 4.25
CA CYS A 80 -22.72 -2.85 3.91
C CYS A 80 -23.74 -2.96 5.03
N ILE A 81 -23.31 -3.08 6.30
CA ILE A 81 -24.17 -3.10 7.48
C ILE A 81 -25.02 -1.81 7.54
N ALA A 82 -24.37 -0.66 7.44
CA ALA A 82 -25.02 0.64 7.50
C ALA A 82 -26.08 0.78 6.39
N SER A 83 -25.75 0.43 5.15
CA SER A 83 -26.67 0.57 4.01
C SER A 83 -27.84 -0.42 4.02
N ARG A 84 -27.66 -1.62 4.60
CA ARG A 84 -28.64 -2.71 4.52
C ARG A 84 -29.49 -2.85 5.77
N ILE A 85 -28.91 -2.60 6.94
CA ILE A 85 -29.51 -2.90 8.24
C ILE A 85 -29.88 -1.60 8.97
N MET A 86 -28.99 -0.58 8.96
CA MET A 86 -29.20 0.68 9.68
C MET A 86 -30.07 1.63 8.87
N THR A 87 -31.24 1.15 8.46
CA THR A 87 -32.24 1.90 7.69
C THR A 87 -33.03 2.83 8.60
N GLU A 88 -33.87 3.72 8.04
CA GLU A 88 -34.78 4.59 8.79
C GLU A 88 -35.69 3.78 9.73
N GLU A 89 -36.12 2.58 9.33
CA GLU A 89 -36.89 1.66 10.17
C GLU A 89 -36.09 1.18 11.39
N TRP A 90 -34.79 0.88 11.20
CA TRP A 90 -33.88 0.50 12.28
C TRP A 90 -33.66 1.67 13.24
N TRP A 91 -33.33 2.85 12.74
CA TRP A 91 -33.12 4.04 13.57
C TRP A 91 -34.36 4.42 14.37
N SER A 92 -35.55 4.36 13.78
CA SER A 92 -36.84 4.61 14.48
C SER A 92 -37.21 3.54 15.48
N SER A 93 -36.55 2.40 15.48
CA SER A 93 -36.84 1.23 16.35
C SER A 93 -35.86 1.09 17.51
N GLN A 94 -34.80 1.89 17.61
CA GLN A 94 -33.73 1.74 18.59
C GLN A 94 -34.19 1.74 20.06
N ASP A 95 -35.28 2.42 20.36
CA ASP A 95 -35.84 2.49 21.71
C ASP A 95 -36.76 1.33 22.07
N ASP A 96 -37.06 0.45 21.12
CA ASP A 96 -38.00 -0.66 21.28
C ASP A 96 -37.39 -1.99 20.81
N LEU A 97 -36.81 -2.74 21.75
CA LEU A 97 -36.24 -4.07 21.49
C LEU A 97 -37.21 -5.03 20.80
N ALA A 98 -38.53 -4.89 21.05
CA ALA A 98 -39.54 -5.72 20.40
C ALA A 98 -39.69 -5.35 18.90
N LYS A 99 -39.45 -4.11 18.53
CA LYS A 99 -39.38 -3.71 17.11
C LYS A 99 -38.10 -4.18 16.46
N ILE A 100 -36.96 -4.01 17.14
CA ILE A 100 -35.66 -4.52 16.67
C ILE A 100 -35.73 -6.04 16.41
N ALA A 101 -36.35 -6.79 17.31
CA ALA A 101 -36.54 -8.24 17.15
C ALA A 101 -37.36 -8.62 15.90
N LYS A 102 -38.18 -7.72 15.35
CA LYS A 102 -38.90 -7.95 14.08
C LYS A 102 -38.05 -7.76 12.86
N LEU A 103 -36.90 -7.06 12.98
CA LEU A 103 -35.94 -6.91 11.90
C LEU A 103 -35.08 -8.17 11.69
N LYS A 104 -35.18 -9.11 12.62
CA LYS A 104 -34.46 -10.38 12.57
C LYS A 104 -34.91 -11.20 11.37
N ASP A 105 -33.92 -11.70 10.61
CA ASP A 105 -34.12 -12.80 9.69
C ASP A 105 -33.00 -13.86 9.85
N ASP A 106 -33.21 -15.04 9.29
CA ASP A 106 -32.25 -16.13 9.30
C ASP A 106 -31.52 -16.29 7.91
N LEU A 107 -31.68 -15.30 7.06
CA LEU A 107 -31.09 -15.30 5.73
C LEU A 107 -29.59 -14.97 5.77
N ILE A 108 -28.90 -15.35 4.74
CA ILE A 108 -27.55 -14.86 4.44
C ILE A 108 -27.68 -13.86 3.30
N HIS A 109 -27.46 -12.58 3.59
CA HIS A 109 -27.46 -11.53 2.59
C HIS A 109 -26.12 -11.51 1.88
N ASP A 110 -26.08 -12.00 0.64
CA ASP A 110 -24.86 -11.96 -0.19
C ASP A 110 -24.69 -10.56 -0.79
N MET A 111 -23.65 -9.87 -0.34
CA MET A 111 -23.30 -8.52 -0.78
C MET A 111 -22.35 -8.54 -1.99
N GLY A 112 -21.90 -9.74 -2.39
CA GLY A 112 -20.96 -9.90 -3.50
C GLY A 112 -19.58 -9.33 -3.22
N ASP A 113 -18.95 -8.77 -4.26
CA ASP A 113 -17.64 -8.12 -4.16
C ASP A 113 -17.82 -6.65 -3.76
N VAL A 114 -17.43 -6.34 -2.53
CA VAL A 114 -17.52 -5.00 -1.93
C VAL A 114 -16.19 -4.24 -1.98
N SER A 115 -15.21 -4.72 -2.72
CA SER A 115 -13.89 -4.09 -2.87
C SER A 115 -13.97 -2.63 -3.31
N HIS A 116 -15.01 -2.27 -4.08
CA HIS A 116 -15.25 -0.90 -4.53
C HIS A 116 -15.68 0.06 -3.41
N MET A 117 -16.08 -0.47 -2.26
CA MET A 117 -16.45 0.31 -1.06
C MET A 117 -15.25 0.62 -0.17
N LEU A 118 -14.07 0.05 -0.47
CA LEU A 118 -12.82 0.44 0.16
C LEU A 118 -12.48 1.86 -0.28
N THR A 119 -12.68 2.81 0.59
CA THR A 119 -12.08 4.13 0.45
C THR A 119 -10.62 4.05 0.90
N TYR A 120 -9.78 4.58 0.15
CA TYR A 120 -8.33 4.83 0.11
C TYR A 120 -7.41 4.48 1.32
N ALA A 121 -7.85 4.17 2.53
CA ALA A 121 -6.98 3.96 3.69
C ALA A 121 -6.43 2.54 3.85
N THR A 122 -6.96 1.51 3.19
CA THR A 122 -6.51 0.12 3.32
C THR A 122 -5.37 -0.27 2.37
N GLY A 123 -4.50 0.64 2.00
CA GLY A 123 -3.43 0.37 1.04
C GLY A 123 -3.90 0.38 -0.44
N ALA A 124 -5.20 0.49 -0.73
CA ALA A 124 -5.68 0.69 -2.10
C ALA A 124 -5.19 2.03 -2.65
N GLY A 125 -5.25 3.10 -1.87
CA GLY A 125 -4.67 4.39 -2.22
C GLY A 125 -3.15 4.32 -2.38
N LEU A 126 -2.46 3.59 -1.49
CA LEU A 126 -1.03 3.35 -1.62
C LEU A 126 -0.71 2.52 -2.87
N SER A 127 -1.45 1.45 -3.13
CA SER A 127 -1.30 0.63 -4.32
C SER A 127 -1.56 1.42 -5.60
N THR A 128 -2.63 2.22 -5.64
CA THR A 128 -2.93 3.10 -6.78
C THR A 128 -1.83 4.15 -6.96
N SER A 129 -1.39 4.80 -5.87
CA SER A 129 -0.30 5.78 -5.92
C SER A 129 1.02 5.14 -6.39
N ILE A 130 1.32 3.90 -5.99
CA ILE A 130 2.47 3.16 -6.51
C ILE A 130 2.30 2.89 -8.00
N MET A 131 1.12 2.46 -8.46
CA MET A 131 0.84 2.19 -9.88
C MET A 131 0.96 3.44 -10.73
N GLU A 132 0.55 4.60 -10.25
CA GLU A 132 0.68 5.89 -10.94
C GLU A 132 2.14 6.35 -11.03
N VAL A 133 2.91 6.17 -9.97
CA VAL A 133 4.31 6.65 -9.87
C VAL A 133 5.29 5.71 -10.51
N LYS A 134 5.03 4.39 -10.48
CA LYS A 134 5.91 3.36 -11.00
C LYS A 134 6.40 3.65 -12.44
N PRO A 135 5.53 3.93 -13.44
CA PRO A 135 5.99 4.22 -14.81
C PRO A 135 6.85 5.49 -14.89
N LEU A 136 6.61 6.48 -14.03
CA LEU A 136 7.40 7.71 -14.00
C LEU A 136 8.83 7.44 -13.52
N VAL A 137 8.98 6.62 -12.48
CA VAL A 137 10.29 6.22 -11.97
C VAL A 137 10.99 5.28 -12.94
N GLU A 138 10.29 4.30 -13.51
CA GLU A 138 10.86 3.38 -14.52
C GLU A 138 11.36 4.14 -15.73
N LYS A 139 10.66 5.19 -16.16
CA LYS A 139 11.16 6.09 -17.19
C LYS A 139 12.46 6.77 -16.76
N ARG A 140 12.57 7.25 -15.52
CA ARG A 140 13.82 7.87 -15.02
C ARG A 140 14.98 6.87 -14.98
N ILE A 141 14.71 5.63 -14.61
CA ILE A 141 15.70 4.55 -14.62
C ILE A 141 16.17 4.26 -16.04
N SER A 142 15.25 4.04 -16.96
CA SER A 142 15.55 3.77 -18.37
C SER A 142 16.33 4.92 -19.02
N ASP A 143 15.89 6.17 -18.85
CA ASP A 143 16.58 7.35 -19.36
C ASP A 143 18.03 7.44 -18.83
N SER A 144 18.31 6.93 -17.63
CA SER A 144 19.64 6.91 -17.05
C SER A 144 20.51 5.79 -17.61
N LEU A 145 20.00 4.57 -17.63
CA LEU A 145 20.76 3.37 -18.00
C LEU A 145 20.95 3.25 -19.52
N CYS A 146 20.02 3.79 -20.32
CA CYS A 146 20.10 3.79 -21.79
C CYS A 146 20.83 4.99 -22.38
N ALA A 147 21.34 5.92 -21.57
CA ALA A 147 22.12 7.06 -22.04
C ALA A 147 23.51 6.66 -22.58
N SER A 148 23.97 5.44 -22.32
CA SER A 148 25.24 4.91 -22.80
C SER A 148 25.23 4.73 -24.32
N LYS A 149 26.35 5.02 -24.97
CA LYS A 149 26.58 4.73 -26.40
C LYS A 149 26.84 3.24 -26.69
N HIS A 150 27.03 2.43 -25.65
CA HIS A 150 27.30 0.99 -25.74
C HIS A 150 26.03 0.21 -25.49
N SER A 151 25.33 -0.21 -26.56
CA SER A 151 24.06 -0.92 -26.48
C SER A 151 24.13 -2.17 -25.58
N ARG A 152 25.14 -3.01 -25.74
CA ARG A 152 25.33 -4.23 -24.94
C ARG A 152 25.46 -3.96 -23.45
N LEU A 153 26.10 -2.85 -23.05
CA LEU A 153 26.19 -2.48 -21.61
C LEU A 153 24.84 -1.96 -21.12
N SER A 154 24.16 -1.14 -21.92
CA SER A 154 22.81 -0.68 -21.59
C SER A 154 21.82 -1.85 -21.45
N ASP A 155 21.87 -2.81 -22.38
CA ASP A 155 21.03 -4.01 -22.35
C ASP A 155 21.29 -4.84 -21.08
N ALA A 156 22.57 -5.01 -20.71
CA ALA A 156 22.95 -5.71 -19.47
C ALA A 156 22.48 -5.00 -18.20
N MET A 157 22.55 -3.66 -18.15
CA MET A 157 22.06 -2.86 -17.03
C MET A 157 20.52 -2.88 -16.93
N MET A 158 19.81 -2.92 -18.05
CA MET A 158 18.35 -2.97 -18.10
C MET A 158 17.77 -4.36 -17.84
N HIS A 159 18.52 -5.42 -18.01
CA HIS A 159 18.07 -6.80 -17.99
C HIS A 159 17.22 -7.16 -16.76
N LEU A 160 17.72 -6.89 -15.54
CA LEU A 160 16.96 -7.14 -14.30
C LEU A 160 15.83 -6.13 -14.06
N ILE A 161 15.94 -4.93 -14.65
CA ILE A 161 14.89 -3.91 -14.61
C ILE A 161 13.67 -4.41 -15.43
N GLU A 162 13.91 -4.90 -16.64
CA GLU A 162 12.88 -5.43 -17.54
C GLU A 162 12.24 -6.72 -17.01
N GLY A 163 12.97 -7.50 -16.20
CA GLY A 163 12.45 -8.64 -15.47
C GLY A 163 11.32 -8.30 -14.46
N GLY A 164 10.97 -7.04 -14.33
CA GLY A 164 9.83 -6.59 -13.53
C GLY A 164 10.16 -6.30 -12.07
N GLY A 165 9.12 -6.13 -11.28
CA GLY A 165 9.19 -5.85 -9.85
C GLY A 165 8.18 -4.81 -9.40
N LYS A 166 7.90 -4.77 -8.08
CA LYS A 166 6.94 -3.84 -7.47
C LYS A 166 7.46 -2.39 -7.39
N ARG A 167 8.77 -2.16 -7.54
CA ARG A 167 9.45 -0.85 -7.44
C ARG A 167 9.14 -0.08 -6.15
N LEU A 168 8.90 -0.76 -5.06
CA LEU A 168 8.56 -0.10 -3.78
C LEU A 168 9.64 0.88 -3.34
N ARG A 169 10.93 0.48 -3.43
CA ARG A 169 12.05 1.36 -3.05
C ARG A 169 12.09 2.63 -3.90
N ALA A 170 11.83 2.47 -5.18
CA ALA A 170 11.86 3.55 -6.16
C ALA A 170 10.69 4.54 -6.01
N THR A 171 9.53 4.07 -5.60
CA THR A 171 8.34 4.90 -5.44
C THR A 171 8.24 5.57 -4.07
N LEU A 172 8.92 5.02 -3.06
CA LEU A 172 8.85 5.49 -1.67
C LEU A 172 9.22 6.98 -1.49
N PRO A 173 10.31 7.54 -2.10
CA PRO A 173 10.61 8.96 -1.95
C PRO A 173 9.48 9.87 -2.42
N TRP A 174 8.83 9.53 -3.52
CA TRP A 174 7.68 10.28 -4.05
C TRP A 174 6.49 10.20 -3.10
N LEU A 175 6.16 9.01 -2.61
CA LEU A 175 5.03 8.80 -1.70
C LEU A 175 5.22 9.55 -0.38
N VAL A 176 6.42 9.51 0.18
CA VAL A 176 6.76 10.26 1.40
C VAL A 176 6.70 11.76 1.14
N GLY A 177 7.29 12.24 0.04
CA GLY A 177 7.22 13.65 -0.33
C GLY A 177 5.78 14.13 -0.45
N LYS A 178 4.94 13.38 -1.15
CA LYS A 178 3.52 13.71 -1.31
C LYS A 178 2.79 13.76 0.05
N ALA A 179 3.10 12.82 0.95
CA ALA A 179 2.49 12.77 2.28
C ALA A 179 2.88 13.97 3.17
N VAL A 180 4.07 14.55 2.97
CA VAL A 180 4.51 15.77 3.71
C VAL A 180 4.24 17.07 2.94
N GLY A 181 3.50 17.00 1.84
CA GLY A 181 3.11 18.19 1.05
C GLY A 181 4.18 18.66 0.04
N ASP A 182 5.16 17.83 -0.26
CA ASP A 182 6.20 18.12 -1.26
C ASP A 182 6.10 17.13 -2.44
N SER A 183 6.08 17.62 -3.67
CA SER A 183 5.90 16.81 -4.88
C SER A 183 6.79 17.22 -6.04
N HIS A 184 8.01 17.72 -5.78
CA HIS A 184 8.93 18.09 -6.84
C HIS A 184 9.51 16.87 -7.59
N SER A 185 9.86 17.05 -8.86
CA SER A 185 10.30 15.96 -9.76
C SER A 185 11.59 15.27 -9.33
N GLY A 186 12.43 15.91 -8.53
CA GLY A 186 13.67 15.32 -7.99
C GLY A 186 13.43 14.12 -7.08
N LEU A 187 12.24 14.00 -6.49
CA LEU A 187 11.86 12.80 -5.71
C LEU A 187 11.84 11.53 -6.58
N LEU A 188 11.47 11.67 -7.86
CA LEU A 188 11.56 10.56 -8.83
C LEU A 188 13.02 10.22 -9.16
N ASP A 189 13.90 11.23 -9.23
CA ASP A 189 15.32 11.02 -9.47
C ASP A 189 15.99 10.32 -8.29
N ILE A 190 15.62 10.68 -7.05
CA ILE A 190 16.05 9.97 -5.84
C ILE A 190 15.58 8.52 -5.87
N GLY A 191 14.31 8.29 -6.17
CA GLY A 191 13.74 6.94 -6.29
C GLY A 191 14.45 6.10 -7.35
N ALA A 192 14.73 6.68 -8.52
CA ALA A 192 15.48 6.02 -9.59
C ALA A 192 16.90 5.66 -9.14
N ALA A 193 17.62 6.58 -8.47
CA ALA A 193 18.97 6.32 -7.97
C ALA A 193 18.99 5.15 -6.96
N ILE A 194 18.03 5.12 -6.01
CA ILE A 194 17.92 4.03 -5.04
C ILE A 194 17.65 2.68 -5.73
N GLU A 195 16.78 2.64 -6.71
CA GLU A 195 16.46 1.40 -7.43
C GLU A 195 17.64 0.94 -8.31
N ILE A 196 18.37 1.86 -8.93
CA ILE A 196 19.58 1.53 -9.69
C ILE A 196 20.65 0.92 -8.77
N VAL A 197 20.87 1.50 -7.58
CA VAL A 197 21.78 0.91 -6.56
C VAL A 197 21.29 -0.47 -6.13
N HIS A 198 19.99 -0.65 -5.89
CA HIS A 198 19.48 -1.97 -5.54
C HIS A 198 19.75 -3.01 -6.65
N ASN A 199 19.52 -2.66 -7.91
CA ASN A 199 19.78 -3.60 -9.00
C ASN A 199 21.29 -3.82 -9.23
N PHE A 200 22.15 -2.83 -9.02
CA PHE A 200 23.59 -3.01 -8.95
C PHE A 200 23.99 -4.10 -7.95
N THR A 201 23.47 -4.04 -6.71
CA THR A 201 23.79 -5.07 -5.71
C THR A 201 23.31 -6.45 -6.16
N LEU A 202 22.13 -6.57 -6.77
CA LEU A 202 21.63 -7.84 -7.27
C LEU A 202 22.51 -8.43 -8.38
N VAL A 203 23.04 -7.61 -9.30
CA VAL A 203 23.94 -8.07 -10.35
C VAL A 203 25.24 -8.64 -9.76
N HIS A 204 25.79 -7.99 -8.73
CA HIS A 204 27.02 -8.47 -8.08
C HIS A 204 26.75 -9.64 -7.13
N ASP A 205 25.63 -9.64 -6.41
CA ASP A 205 25.23 -10.75 -5.55
C ASP A 205 25.09 -12.06 -6.36
N ASP A 206 24.41 -12.01 -7.54
CA ASP A 206 24.28 -13.18 -8.41
C ASP A 206 25.63 -13.77 -8.85
N ILE A 207 26.66 -12.89 -9.02
CA ILE A 207 28.01 -13.35 -9.33
C ILE A 207 28.69 -13.96 -8.10
N MET A 208 28.54 -13.35 -6.92
CA MET A 208 29.17 -13.79 -5.69
C MET A 208 28.57 -15.08 -5.14
N ASP A 209 27.25 -15.24 -5.33
CA ASP A 209 26.50 -16.40 -4.86
C ASP A 209 26.45 -17.54 -5.90
N ASP A 210 27.00 -17.32 -7.13
CA ASP A 210 26.95 -18.25 -8.25
C ASP A 210 25.51 -18.64 -8.65
N ASP A 211 24.60 -17.64 -8.59
CA ASP A 211 23.19 -17.79 -8.91
C ASP A 211 22.96 -17.67 -10.43
N ASP A 212 22.51 -18.75 -11.07
CA ASP A 212 22.26 -18.78 -12.52
C ASP A 212 21.02 -17.97 -12.94
N THR A 213 20.07 -17.76 -12.04
CA THR A 213 18.78 -17.16 -12.39
C THR A 213 18.26 -16.19 -11.33
N ARG A 214 17.58 -15.11 -11.80
CA ARG A 214 16.89 -14.16 -10.93
C ARG A 214 15.55 -13.72 -11.54
N ARG A 215 14.50 -13.79 -10.74
CA ARG A 215 13.11 -13.46 -11.15
C ARG A 215 12.63 -14.20 -12.40
N GLY A 216 13.09 -15.45 -12.58
CA GLY A 216 12.73 -16.27 -13.74
C GLY A 216 13.50 -15.95 -15.03
N LEU A 217 14.47 -15.03 -14.98
CA LEU A 217 15.41 -14.77 -16.06
C LEU A 217 16.79 -15.33 -15.72
N ASN A 218 17.65 -15.50 -16.75
CA ASN A 218 19.07 -15.74 -16.51
C ASN A 218 19.67 -14.59 -15.72
N ALA A 219 20.59 -14.85 -14.80
CA ALA A 219 21.39 -13.81 -14.19
C ALA A 219 22.22 -13.06 -15.23
N VAL A 220 22.58 -11.79 -14.98
CA VAL A 220 23.27 -10.94 -15.95
C VAL A 220 24.61 -11.55 -16.39
N HIS A 221 25.34 -12.22 -15.50
CA HIS A 221 26.61 -12.86 -15.84
C HIS A 221 26.43 -14.12 -16.70
N ILE A 222 25.29 -14.77 -16.63
CA ILE A 222 24.94 -15.90 -17.51
C ILE A 222 24.54 -15.39 -18.90
N GLU A 223 23.72 -14.36 -18.97
CA GLU A 223 23.20 -13.83 -20.26
C GLU A 223 24.23 -13.03 -21.04
N TYR A 224 25.00 -12.18 -20.37
CA TYR A 224 25.94 -11.22 -21.02
C TYR A 224 27.40 -11.56 -20.80
N GLY A 225 27.71 -12.57 -19.97
CA GLY A 225 29.05 -12.93 -19.56
C GLY A 225 29.60 -12.15 -18.38
N LEU A 226 30.43 -12.79 -17.58
CA LEU A 226 30.96 -12.26 -16.32
C LEU A 226 31.61 -10.86 -16.44
N PRO A 227 32.50 -10.58 -17.45
CA PRO A 227 33.10 -9.25 -17.56
C PRO A 227 32.08 -8.15 -17.84
N THR A 228 31.03 -8.44 -18.62
CA THR A 228 29.96 -7.47 -18.92
C THR A 228 29.10 -7.22 -17.68
N ALA A 229 28.79 -8.25 -16.92
CA ALA A 229 28.00 -8.14 -15.70
C ALA A 229 28.71 -7.28 -14.63
N ILE A 230 30.01 -7.50 -14.40
CA ILE A 230 30.81 -6.67 -13.49
C ILE A 230 30.78 -5.20 -13.95
N ASN A 231 31.06 -4.95 -15.22
CA ASN A 231 31.05 -3.58 -15.75
C ASN A 231 29.64 -2.95 -15.69
N ALA A 232 28.57 -3.73 -15.87
CA ALA A 232 27.21 -3.24 -15.77
C ALA A 232 26.90 -2.80 -14.32
N GLY A 233 27.26 -3.60 -13.33
CA GLY A 233 27.11 -3.21 -11.93
C GLY A 233 27.89 -1.94 -11.57
N ASP A 234 29.17 -1.88 -11.93
CA ASP A 234 30.01 -0.69 -11.67
C ASP A 234 29.45 0.58 -12.34
N ALA A 235 29.00 0.45 -13.60
CA ALA A 235 28.37 1.55 -14.33
C ALA A 235 27.05 1.98 -13.67
N MET A 236 26.21 1.05 -13.23
CA MET A 236 24.95 1.34 -12.53
C MET A 236 25.21 2.13 -11.24
N LEU A 237 26.23 1.75 -10.46
CA LEU A 237 26.59 2.48 -9.25
C LEU A 237 27.00 3.94 -9.57
N ALA A 238 27.83 4.16 -10.58
CA ALA A 238 28.23 5.50 -11.00
C ALA A 238 27.03 6.32 -11.50
N ILE A 239 26.16 5.73 -12.32
CA ILE A 239 24.95 6.34 -12.87
C ILE A 239 23.97 6.72 -11.76
N ALA A 240 23.85 5.92 -10.70
CA ALA A 240 22.99 6.24 -9.57
C ALA A 240 23.43 7.55 -8.87
N PHE A 241 24.73 7.75 -8.66
CA PHE A 241 25.25 9.00 -8.12
C PHE A 241 25.06 10.17 -9.08
N GLU A 242 25.31 9.97 -10.37
CA GLU A 242 25.07 10.98 -11.39
C GLU A 242 23.61 11.42 -11.44
N ARG A 243 22.67 10.47 -11.36
CA ARG A 243 21.24 10.75 -11.32
C ARG A 243 20.86 11.58 -10.08
N LEU A 244 21.39 11.20 -8.91
CA LEU A 244 21.12 11.90 -7.67
C LEU A 244 21.67 13.35 -7.67
N VAL A 245 22.86 13.53 -8.20
CA VAL A 245 23.47 14.88 -8.36
C VAL A 245 22.67 15.74 -9.34
N GLY A 246 22.10 15.15 -10.37
CA GLY A 246 21.28 15.81 -11.38
C GLY A 246 19.79 15.99 -10.99
N ALA A 247 19.38 15.61 -9.78
CA ALA A 247 17.99 15.69 -9.34
C ALA A 247 17.50 17.14 -9.29
N LYS A 248 16.35 17.38 -9.93
CA LYS A 248 15.79 18.73 -10.07
C LYS A 248 14.91 19.10 -8.88
N GLY A 249 14.98 20.35 -8.44
CA GLY A 249 14.14 20.87 -7.33
C GLY A 249 14.76 20.66 -5.95
N LEU A 250 15.99 20.14 -5.87
CA LEU A 250 16.78 20.05 -4.64
C LEU A 250 17.87 21.14 -4.65
N ASP A 251 18.19 21.66 -3.50
CA ASP A 251 19.34 22.54 -3.37
C ASP A 251 20.66 21.73 -3.26
N HIS A 252 21.79 22.38 -3.50
CA HIS A 252 23.10 21.71 -3.49
C HIS A 252 23.47 21.10 -2.13
N LYS A 253 22.94 21.65 -1.04
CA LYS A 253 23.21 21.16 0.31
C LYS A 253 22.48 19.82 0.54
N ASP A 254 21.23 19.74 0.12
CA ASP A 254 20.42 18.54 0.25
C ASP A 254 20.94 17.42 -0.66
N VAL A 255 21.29 17.75 -1.91
CA VAL A 255 21.98 16.82 -2.83
C VAL A 255 23.25 16.27 -2.19
N GLY A 256 24.10 17.13 -1.60
CA GLY A 256 25.34 16.71 -0.92
C GLY A 256 25.08 15.76 0.24
N ALA A 257 24.04 16.04 1.05
CA ALA A 257 23.62 15.18 2.15
C ALA A 257 23.13 13.81 1.67
N MET A 258 22.35 13.78 0.60
CA MET A 258 21.82 12.56 0.00
C MET A 258 22.92 11.70 -0.62
N VAL A 259 23.87 12.30 -1.35
CA VAL A 259 25.03 11.62 -1.91
C VAL A 259 25.86 10.97 -0.80
N ASN A 260 26.15 11.70 0.27
CA ASN A 260 26.87 11.16 1.41
C ASN A 260 26.10 9.99 2.07
N ARG A 261 24.77 10.10 2.16
CA ARG A 261 23.93 9.04 2.75
C ARG A 261 23.90 7.80 1.86
N LEU A 262 23.78 7.97 0.55
CA LEU A 262 23.82 6.87 -0.41
C LEU A 262 25.19 6.16 -0.37
N ALA A 263 26.29 6.90 -0.39
CA ALA A 263 27.63 6.34 -0.27
C ALA A 263 27.83 5.58 1.06
N TRP A 264 27.28 6.11 2.15
CA TRP A 264 27.31 5.46 3.45
C TRP A 264 26.53 4.13 3.45
N MET A 265 25.38 4.08 2.76
CA MET A 265 24.57 2.87 2.61
C MET A 265 25.32 1.81 1.79
N VAL A 266 25.81 2.20 0.60
CA VAL A 266 26.55 1.28 -0.31
C VAL A 266 27.75 0.61 0.35
N ARG A 267 28.45 1.30 1.25
CA ARG A 267 29.59 0.71 2.00
C ARG A 267 29.18 -0.35 3.03
N ARG A 268 27.90 -0.57 3.27
CA ARG A 268 27.40 -1.47 4.33
C ARG A 268 26.58 -2.64 3.78
N VAL A 269 26.42 -2.67 2.48
CA VAL A 269 25.86 -3.81 1.72
C VAL A 269 27.03 -4.67 1.13
#